data_689b9a361048290f81975ef374a861bf
#
_entry.id   689b9a361048290f81975ef374a861bf
#
_cell.length_a   1.000
_cell.length_b   1.000
_cell.length_c   1.000
_cell.angle_alpha   90.00
_cell.angle_beta   90.00
_cell.angle_gamma   90.00
#
_symmetry.space_group_name_H-M   'P 1'
#
loop_
_entity.id
_entity.type
_entity.pdbx_description
1 polymer ?
#
loop_
_entity_poly.entity_id
_entity_poly.type
_entity_poly.pdbx_seq_one_letter_code
_entity_poly.pdbx_strand_id
1 'polypeptide(L)'
;EVTAVDVEGNTHRLSEILKNNKLVLLDFWASWCGPCRAEFPHLRIAYDEYKDKGFEIYAVSLDESQKKWLTALEQEKTSWINTVDLEAWKSQSVKDYEITGIPYNILVNAKGEILGESLRGKDLEDFLVKHLN
;
A
#
# COMPACT_ATOMS: atom_id res chain seq x y z
N GLU A 1 -12.25 -1.29 -7.12
CA GLU A 1 -11.02 -1.56 -7.90
C GLU A 1 -10.03 -0.41 -7.75
N VAL A 2 -8.77 -0.71 -7.54
CA VAL A 2 -7.71 0.29 -7.46
C VAL A 2 -6.66 -0.03 -8.53
N THR A 3 -6.49 0.88 -9.46
CA THR A 3 -5.59 0.72 -10.60
C THR A 3 -4.53 1.82 -10.57
N ALA A 4 -3.26 1.44 -10.67
CA ALA A 4 -2.15 2.38 -10.71
C ALA A 4 -0.96 1.76 -11.44
N VAL A 5 0.04 2.56 -11.77
CA VAL A 5 1.18 2.11 -12.58
C VAL A 5 2.48 2.07 -11.76
N ASP A 6 3.32 1.09 -12.07
CA ASP A 6 4.63 0.96 -11.44
C ASP A 6 5.71 1.77 -12.17
N VAL A 7 6.97 1.63 -11.72
CA VAL A 7 8.10 2.39 -12.28
C VAL A 7 8.38 2.05 -13.75
N GLU A 8 7.95 0.88 -14.21
CA GLU A 8 8.15 0.43 -15.58
C GLU A 8 6.94 0.73 -16.48
N GLY A 9 5.91 1.36 -15.91
CA GLY A 9 4.68 1.69 -16.63
C GLY A 9 3.67 0.55 -16.69
N ASN A 10 3.92 -0.54 -15.96
CA ASN A 10 2.98 -1.65 -15.91
C ASN A 10 1.80 -1.32 -14.99
N THR A 11 0.60 -1.66 -15.44
CA THR A 11 -0.61 -1.43 -14.67
C THR A 11 -0.84 -2.55 -13.67
N HIS A 12 -1.11 -2.17 -12.43
CA HIS A 12 -1.52 -3.09 -11.37
C HIS A 12 -2.97 -2.83 -10.99
N ARG A 13 -3.68 -3.90 -10.67
CA ARG A 13 -5.09 -3.83 -10.22
C ARG A 13 -5.24 -4.61 -8.93
N LEU A 14 -5.92 -4.03 -7.97
CA LEU A 14 -6.14 -4.69 -6.69
C LEU A 14 -6.77 -6.08 -6.86
N SER A 15 -7.76 -6.22 -7.75
CA SER A 15 -8.41 -7.50 -8.00
C SER A 15 -7.45 -8.60 -8.46
N GLU A 16 -6.44 -8.24 -9.23
CA GLU A 16 -5.43 -9.20 -9.70
C GLU A 16 -4.45 -9.58 -8.58
N ILE A 17 -4.07 -8.60 -7.76
CA ILE A 17 -3.17 -8.83 -6.63
C ILE A 17 -3.84 -9.75 -5.61
N LEU A 18 -5.13 -9.57 -5.38
CA LEU A 18 -5.90 -10.40 -4.44
C LEU A 18 -5.97 -11.87 -4.86
N LYS A 19 -5.89 -12.16 -6.14
CA LYS A 19 -5.93 -13.56 -6.63
C LYS A 19 -4.74 -14.38 -6.16
N ASN A 20 -3.61 -13.75 -5.88
CA ASN A 20 -2.36 -14.42 -5.57
C ASN A 20 -1.97 -14.29 -4.10
N ASN A 21 -2.79 -13.65 -3.27
CA ASN A 21 -2.45 -13.36 -1.89
C ASN A 21 -3.63 -13.59 -0.96
N LYS A 22 -3.34 -13.94 0.29
CA LYS A 22 -4.36 -14.11 1.33
C LYS A 22 -4.79 -12.77 1.92
N LEU A 23 -3.83 -11.87 2.10
CA LEU A 23 -4.07 -10.53 2.63
C LEU A 23 -3.25 -9.52 1.82
N VAL A 24 -3.86 -8.38 1.52
CA VAL A 24 -3.19 -7.25 0.86
C VAL A 24 -3.40 -6.00 1.69
N LEU A 25 -2.31 -5.34 2.04
CA LEU A 25 -2.36 -4.01 2.63
C LEU A 25 -2.30 -3.00 1.49
N LEU A 26 -3.40 -2.30 1.27
CA LEU A 26 -3.46 -1.20 0.31
C LEU A 26 -3.06 0.07 1.06
N ASP A 27 -1.90 0.62 0.73
CA ASP A 27 -1.31 1.74 1.45
C ASP A 27 -1.22 2.98 0.56
N PHE A 28 -1.93 4.04 0.94
CA PHE A 28 -1.87 5.33 0.26
C PHE A 28 -0.88 6.25 0.97
N TRP A 29 0.06 6.77 0.22
CA TRP A 29 1.15 7.61 0.73
C TRP A 29 1.58 8.63 -0.30
N ALA A 30 2.57 9.44 0.04
CA ALA A 30 3.22 10.34 -0.91
C ALA A 30 4.65 10.64 -0.45
N SER A 31 5.51 11.04 -1.37
CA SER A 31 6.92 11.32 -1.07
C SER A 31 7.08 12.44 -0.03
N TRP A 32 6.14 13.40 -0.01
CA TRP A 32 6.15 14.53 0.91
C TRP A 32 5.52 14.23 2.28
N CYS A 33 4.96 13.04 2.43
CA CYS A 33 4.26 12.67 3.67
C CYS A 33 5.23 12.04 4.66
N GLY A 34 5.71 12.84 5.62
CA GLY A 34 6.61 12.38 6.66
C GLY A 34 6.08 11.20 7.46
N PRO A 35 4.85 11.29 8.02
CA PRO A 35 4.25 10.17 8.77
C PRO A 35 4.09 8.89 7.95
N CYS A 36 3.80 9.00 6.65
CA CYS A 36 3.72 7.85 5.75
C CYS A 36 5.07 7.13 5.69
N ARG A 37 6.13 7.90 5.48
CA ARG A 37 7.48 7.35 5.34
C ARG A 37 8.02 6.83 6.67
N ALA A 38 7.64 7.46 7.77
CA ALA A 38 8.02 7.01 9.10
C ALA A 38 7.46 5.62 9.44
N GLU A 39 6.37 5.22 8.81
CA GLU A 39 5.76 3.91 9.00
C GLU A 39 6.49 2.81 8.20
N PHE A 40 7.25 3.15 7.17
CA PHE A 40 7.90 2.17 6.30
C PHE A 40 8.82 1.18 7.03
N PRO A 41 9.60 1.57 8.07
CA PRO A 41 10.37 0.57 8.82
C PRO A 41 9.50 -0.54 9.40
N HIS A 42 8.33 -0.20 9.93
CA HIS A 42 7.38 -1.19 10.46
C HIS A 42 6.81 -2.06 9.35
N LEU A 43 6.51 -1.45 8.20
CA LEU A 43 5.99 -2.19 7.04
C LEU A 43 7.04 -3.15 6.48
N ARG A 44 8.32 -2.78 6.47
CA ARG A 44 9.39 -3.66 6.01
C ARG A 44 9.49 -4.90 6.88
N ILE A 45 9.42 -4.75 8.19
CA ILE A 45 9.47 -5.87 9.13
C ILE A 45 8.29 -6.81 8.88
N ALA A 46 7.08 -6.26 8.79
CA ALA A 46 5.88 -7.05 8.53
C ALA A 46 5.94 -7.76 7.18
N TYR A 47 6.39 -7.07 6.15
CA TYR A 47 6.48 -7.62 4.80
C TYR A 47 7.49 -8.78 4.75
N ASP A 48 8.69 -8.58 5.31
CA ASP A 48 9.73 -9.61 5.29
C ASP A 48 9.27 -10.87 6.05
N GLU A 49 8.51 -10.71 7.12
CA GLU A 49 8.04 -11.82 7.93
C GLU A 49 6.88 -12.57 7.28
N TYR A 50 5.96 -11.88 6.60
CA TYR A 50 4.70 -12.48 6.16
C TYR A 50 4.53 -12.61 4.64
N LYS A 51 5.42 -12.07 3.81
CA LYS A 51 5.28 -12.16 2.35
C LYS A 51 5.17 -13.59 1.84
N ASP A 52 5.90 -14.52 2.44
CA ASP A 52 5.87 -15.93 2.05
C ASP A 52 4.66 -16.67 2.63
N LYS A 53 3.87 -16.00 3.46
CA LYS A 53 2.66 -16.56 4.07
C LYS A 53 1.38 -16.03 3.40
N GLY A 54 1.52 -15.34 2.27
CA GLY A 54 0.40 -14.82 1.51
C GLY A 54 0.07 -13.35 1.78
N PHE A 55 1.01 -12.58 2.30
CA PHE A 55 0.86 -11.15 2.54
C PHE A 55 1.54 -10.33 1.45
N GLU A 56 0.84 -9.35 0.92
CA GLU A 56 1.40 -8.39 -0.03
C GLU A 56 1.05 -6.97 0.39
N ILE A 57 1.92 -6.04 0.04
CA ILE A 57 1.66 -4.60 0.20
C ILE A 57 1.52 -4.01 -1.20
N TYR A 58 0.39 -3.36 -1.43
CA TYR A 58 0.12 -2.60 -2.64
C TYR A 58 0.13 -1.12 -2.27
N ALA A 59 1.27 -0.48 -2.49
CA ALA A 59 1.46 0.93 -2.16
C ALA A 59 1.11 1.80 -3.37
N VAL A 60 0.22 2.76 -3.15
CA VAL A 60 -0.21 3.70 -4.17
C VAL A 60 0.16 5.11 -3.72
N SER A 61 1.11 5.71 -4.42
CA SER A 61 1.51 7.09 -4.15
C SER A 61 0.51 8.06 -4.77
N LEU A 62 0.13 9.06 -4.00
CA LEU A 62 -0.70 10.17 -4.46
C LEU A 62 0.15 11.38 -4.86
N ASP A 63 1.41 11.16 -5.23
CA ASP A 63 2.29 12.22 -5.72
C ASP A 63 1.78 12.77 -7.06
N GLU A 64 1.86 14.09 -7.21
CA GLU A 64 1.58 14.74 -8.48
C GLU A 64 2.83 14.76 -9.37
N SER A 65 4.01 14.52 -8.79
CA SER A 65 5.28 14.51 -9.50
C SER A 65 5.88 13.11 -9.52
N GLN A 66 6.02 12.53 -10.71
CA GLN A 66 6.67 11.24 -10.89
C GLN A 66 8.12 11.27 -10.42
N LYS A 67 8.82 12.38 -10.67
CA LYS A 67 10.22 12.53 -10.25
C LYS A 67 10.38 12.43 -8.73
N LYS A 68 9.52 13.11 -7.99
CA LYS A 68 9.56 13.07 -6.52
C LYS A 68 9.25 11.68 -5.99
N TRP A 69 8.29 11.00 -6.61
CA TRP A 69 7.95 9.63 -6.25
C TRP A 69 9.14 8.69 -6.48
N LEU A 70 9.79 8.77 -7.65
CA LEU A 70 10.94 7.93 -7.97
C LEU A 70 12.11 8.18 -7.01
N THR A 71 12.37 9.44 -6.66
CA THR A 71 13.41 9.79 -5.70
C THR A 71 13.12 9.17 -4.33
N ALA A 72 11.88 9.23 -3.87
CA ALA A 72 11.48 8.64 -2.60
C ALA A 72 11.64 7.11 -2.62
N LEU A 73 11.25 6.44 -3.71
CA LEU A 73 11.43 4.99 -3.84
C LEU A 73 12.90 4.60 -3.77
N GLU A 74 13.78 5.38 -4.40
CA GLU A 74 15.21 5.13 -4.35
C GLU A 74 15.74 5.26 -2.93
N GLN A 75 15.23 6.22 -2.17
CA GLN A 75 15.62 6.42 -0.77
C GLN A 75 15.08 5.33 0.14
N GLU A 76 13.83 4.93 -0.04
CA GLU A 76 13.17 3.96 0.85
C GLU A 76 13.50 2.51 0.52
N LYS A 77 13.81 2.21 -0.74
CA LYS A 77 14.21 0.86 -1.19
C LYS A 77 13.26 -0.24 -0.77
N THR A 78 11.96 0.02 -0.88
CA THR A 78 10.93 -0.96 -0.55
C THR A 78 10.81 -2.01 -1.67
N SER A 79 10.52 -3.25 -1.29
CA SER A 79 10.47 -4.37 -2.24
C SER A 79 9.06 -4.83 -2.61
N TRP A 80 8.03 -4.23 -2.00
CA TRP A 80 6.63 -4.56 -2.33
C TRP A 80 6.19 -3.86 -3.61
N ILE A 81 4.91 -4.02 -3.98
CA ILE A 81 4.37 -3.41 -5.19
C ILE A 81 4.23 -1.91 -4.98
N ASN A 82 5.04 -1.15 -5.71
CA ASN A 82 5.06 0.31 -5.65
C ASN A 82 4.45 0.90 -6.91
N THR A 83 3.40 1.69 -6.74
CA THR A 83 2.70 2.34 -7.85
C THR A 83 2.44 3.80 -7.55
N VAL A 84 2.08 4.54 -8.59
CA VAL A 84 1.71 5.95 -8.47
C VAL A 84 0.41 6.21 -9.21
N ASP A 85 -0.41 7.08 -8.61
CA ASP A 85 -1.59 7.64 -9.25
C ASP A 85 -1.36 9.15 -9.36
N LEU A 86 -0.92 9.58 -10.54
CA LEU A 86 -0.57 10.98 -10.79
C LEU A 86 -1.77 11.93 -10.73
N GLU A 87 -2.99 11.41 -10.71
CA GLU A 87 -4.18 12.22 -10.46
C GLU A 87 -4.27 12.65 -9.01
N ALA A 88 -3.50 12.00 -8.13
CA ALA A 88 -3.37 12.34 -6.71
C ALA A 88 -4.75 12.44 -6.05
N TRP A 89 -5.06 13.59 -5.42
CA TRP A 89 -6.34 13.78 -4.72
C TRP A 89 -7.57 13.79 -5.63
N LYS A 90 -7.37 13.85 -6.94
CA LYS A 90 -8.47 13.80 -7.92
C LYS A 90 -8.74 12.36 -8.40
N SER A 91 -7.95 11.39 -7.93
CA SER A 91 -8.09 10.03 -8.39
C SER A 91 -9.42 9.40 -7.97
N GLN A 92 -9.87 8.42 -8.76
CA GLN A 92 -11.09 7.69 -8.45
C GLN A 92 -10.97 6.90 -7.15
N SER A 93 -9.76 6.37 -6.86
CA SER A 93 -9.52 5.64 -5.61
C SER A 93 -9.71 6.51 -4.38
N VAL A 94 -9.26 7.76 -4.42
CA VAL A 94 -9.46 8.71 -3.32
C VAL A 94 -10.95 8.92 -3.07
N LYS A 95 -11.73 9.07 -4.13
CA LYS A 95 -13.18 9.25 -4.04
C LYS A 95 -13.87 7.99 -3.52
N ASP A 96 -13.52 6.84 -4.07
CA ASP A 96 -14.16 5.57 -3.74
C ASP A 96 -13.96 5.18 -2.27
N TYR A 97 -12.78 5.44 -1.71
CA TYR A 97 -12.46 5.12 -0.33
C TYR A 97 -12.62 6.30 0.63
N GLU A 98 -13.13 7.43 0.11
CA GLU A 98 -13.37 8.64 0.90
C GLU A 98 -12.13 9.09 1.68
N ILE A 99 -10.97 9.05 0.99
CA ILE A 99 -9.69 9.39 1.62
C ILE A 99 -9.60 10.91 1.79
N THR A 100 -9.48 11.35 3.04
CA THR A 100 -9.38 12.77 3.39
C THR A 100 -7.99 13.16 3.85
N GLY A 101 -7.11 12.21 4.06
CA GLY A 101 -5.73 12.45 4.46
C GLY A 101 -4.90 11.19 4.36
N ILE A 102 -3.57 11.34 4.38
CA ILE A 102 -2.62 10.25 4.41
C ILE A 102 -1.67 10.44 5.60
N PRO A 103 -1.11 9.36 6.18
CA PRO A 103 -1.20 7.98 5.72
C PRO A 103 -2.61 7.39 5.89
N TYR A 104 -3.01 6.58 4.93
CA TYR A 104 -4.26 5.82 5.00
C TYR A 104 -4.04 4.44 4.40
N ASN A 105 -4.47 3.40 5.10
CA ASN A 105 -4.39 2.05 4.56
C ASN A 105 -5.64 1.24 4.90
N ILE A 106 -5.86 0.20 4.12
CA ILE A 106 -6.85 -0.83 4.41
C ILE A 106 -6.21 -2.20 4.21
N LEU A 107 -6.66 -3.17 5.00
CA LEU A 107 -6.25 -4.55 4.87
C LEU A 107 -7.42 -5.34 4.27
N VAL A 108 -7.17 -6.00 3.14
CA VAL A 108 -8.19 -6.66 2.34
C VAL A 108 -7.86 -8.14 2.21
N ASN A 109 -8.87 -9.03 2.35
CA ASN A 109 -8.66 -10.45 2.15
C ASN A 109 -8.88 -10.84 0.68
N ALA A 110 -8.64 -12.13 0.38
CA ALA A 110 -8.74 -12.64 -1.00
C ALA A 110 -10.15 -12.49 -1.60
N LYS A 111 -11.16 -12.34 -0.78
CA LYS A 111 -12.56 -12.15 -1.22
C LYS A 111 -12.89 -10.68 -1.49
N GLY A 112 -11.94 -9.78 -1.24
CA GLY A 112 -12.17 -8.34 -1.38
C GLY A 112 -12.81 -7.67 -0.17
N GLU A 113 -12.91 -8.38 0.94
CA GLU A 113 -13.48 -7.83 2.17
C GLU A 113 -12.43 -7.01 2.92
N ILE A 114 -12.83 -5.82 3.38
CA ILE A 114 -11.97 -4.96 4.19
C ILE A 114 -12.01 -5.45 5.63
N LEU A 115 -10.87 -5.89 6.14
CA LEU A 115 -10.74 -6.44 7.49
C LEU A 115 -10.31 -5.41 8.52
N GLY A 116 -9.69 -4.33 8.09
CA GLY A 116 -9.23 -3.28 8.97
C GLY A 116 -8.75 -2.07 8.19
N GLU A 117 -8.62 -0.94 8.87
CA GLU A 117 -8.12 0.30 8.27
C GLU A 117 -7.22 1.04 9.23
N SER A 118 -6.33 1.87 8.68
CA SER A 118 -5.38 2.69 9.44
C SER A 118 -4.57 1.88 10.44
N LEU A 119 -4.15 0.67 10.01
CA LEU A 119 -3.32 -0.22 10.82
C LEU A 119 -1.86 0.22 10.78
N ARG A 120 -1.26 0.44 11.94
CA ARG A 120 0.11 0.94 12.05
C ARG A 120 0.89 0.21 13.13
N GLY A 121 2.21 0.09 12.88
CA GLY A 121 3.12 -0.45 13.86
C GLY A 121 2.66 -1.78 14.41
N LYS A 122 2.53 -1.85 15.72
CA LYS A 122 2.16 -3.07 16.43
C LYS A 122 0.74 -3.55 16.07
N ASP A 123 -0.19 -2.65 15.78
CA ASP A 123 -1.56 -3.03 15.43
C ASP A 123 -1.60 -3.86 14.16
N LEU A 124 -0.81 -3.46 13.15
CA LEU A 124 -0.70 -4.24 11.92
C LEU A 124 -0.05 -5.60 12.21
N GLU A 125 1.03 -5.61 12.98
CA GLU A 125 1.74 -6.83 13.34
C GLU A 125 0.83 -7.82 14.07
N ASP A 126 0.08 -7.36 15.07
CA ASP A 126 -0.86 -8.18 15.82
C ASP A 126 -1.96 -8.75 14.92
N PHE A 127 -2.42 -7.95 13.96
CA PHE A 127 -3.45 -8.39 13.01
C PHE A 127 -2.92 -9.51 12.11
N LEU A 128 -1.69 -9.37 11.62
CA LEU A 128 -1.06 -10.38 10.75
C LEU A 128 -0.80 -11.68 11.51
N VAL A 129 -0.35 -11.60 12.76
CA VAL A 129 -0.17 -12.78 13.63
C VAL A 129 -1.49 -13.53 13.74
N LYS A 130 -2.59 -12.83 13.97
CA LYS A 130 -3.91 -13.44 14.13
C LYS A 130 -4.42 -14.13 12.87
N HIS A 131 -4.14 -13.56 11.70
CA HIS A 131 -4.73 -14.03 10.45
C HIS A 131 -3.81 -14.90 9.59
N LEU A 132 -2.50 -14.86 9.78
CA LEU A 132 -1.53 -15.58 8.95
C LEU A 132 -0.66 -16.60 9.70
N ASN A 133 -0.80 -16.71 11.00
CA ASN A 133 -0.09 -17.75 11.77
C ASN A 133 -1.00 -18.89 12.11
#